data_811aa3431ba1b9cc061067c8b33c5940
#
_entry.id   811aa3431ba1b9cc061067c8b33c5940
#
_cell.length_a   1.000
_cell.length_b   1.000
_cell.length_c   1.000
_cell.angle_alpha   90.00
_cell.angle_beta   90.00
_cell.angle_gamma   90.00
#
_symmetry.space_group_name_H-M   'P 1'
#
loop_
_entity.id
_entity.type
_entity.pdbx_description
1 polymer ?
#
loop_
_entity_poly.entity_id
_entity_poly.type
_entity_poly.pdbx_seq_one_letter_code
_entity_poly.pdbx_strand_id
1 'polypeptide(L)'
;HNERSQAVEGIEEAHLLEIIDHHRLGGLTTGAPIFIRQEPVGSTATIVANLTWHRGIELPPALAGILFAAIVSDTLYFRSPTATLFDQDTAKRLAEQAGIKDAEAFAMEVLRHGSAIGTMPVQDIVRNDIKEFDFGEHRITVSQINIMDRQQALEPVSYTHLRAHETSQ
;
A
#
# COMPACT_ATOMS: atom_id res chain seq x y z
N HIS A 1 -3.71 7.84 -4.58
CA HIS A 1 -5.13 7.73 -4.19
C HIS A 1 -6.00 8.76 -4.89
N ASN A 2 -7.16 8.33 -5.38
CA ASN A 2 -8.16 9.22 -5.94
C ASN A 2 -9.19 9.71 -4.89
N GLU A 3 -9.01 9.36 -3.63
CA GLU A 3 -9.78 9.87 -2.50
C GLU A 3 -9.09 11.12 -1.91
N ARG A 4 -9.84 12.20 -1.76
CA ARG A 4 -9.31 13.49 -1.28
C ARG A 4 -8.67 13.39 0.11
N SER A 5 -9.24 12.61 1.00
CA SER A 5 -8.73 12.37 2.36
C SER A 5 -7.41 11.58 2.41
N GLN A 6 -7.05 10.92 1.32
CA GLN A 6 -5.83 10.12 1.17
C GLN A 6 -4.81 10.77 0.24
N ALA A 7 -5.14 11.90 -0.36
CA ALA A 7 -4.26 12.64 -1.24
C ALA A 7 -3.23 13.45 -0.42
N VAL A 8 -2.15 13.85 -1.07
CA VAL A 8 -1.14 14.71 -0.47
C VAL A 8 -1.72 16.09 -0.12
N GLU A 9 -1.17 16.72 0.89
CA GLU A 9 -1.50 18.10 1.24
C GLU A 9 -1.26 19.04 0.04
N GLY A 10 -2.16 19.98 -0.19
CA GLY A 10 -2.12 20.91 -1.31
C GLY A 10 -2.76 20.40 -2.60
N ILE A 11 -3.38 19.21 -2.62
CA ILE A 11 -4.06 18.67 -3.80
C ILE A 11 -5.16 19.59 -4.35
N GLU A 12 -5.80 20.38 -3.50
CA GLU A 12 -6.84 21.34 -3.89
C GLU A 12 -6.31 22.50 -4.76
N GLU A 13 -5.03 22.83 -4.62
CA GLU A 13 -4.36 23.89 -5.39
C GLU A 13 -3.69 23.33 -6.64
N ALA A 14 -3.59 22.01 -6.76
CA ALA A 14 -2.93 21.36 -7.88
C ALA A 14 -3.79 21.32 -9.15
N HIS A 15 -3.14 21.49 -10.29
CA HIS A 15 -3.77 21.20 -11.58
C HIS A 15 -3.66 19.71 -11.88
N LEU A 16 -4.75 18.97 -11.68
CA LEU A 16 -4.79 17.53 -11.88
C LEU A 16 -4.79 17.19 -13.37
N LEU A 17 -3.76 16.47 -13.83
CA LEU A 17 -3.56 16.10 -15.23
C LEU A 17 -4.02 14.68 -15.52
N GLU A 18 -3.70 13.73 -14.61
CA GLU A 18 -4.06 12.32 -14.77
C GLU A 18 -4.19 11.63 -13.41
N ILE A 19 -4.97 10.55 -13.38
CA ILE A 19 -5.11 9.66 -12.24
C ILE A 19 -4.78 8.24 -12.70
N ILE A 20 -3.83 7.59 -12.01
CA ILE A 20 -3.53 6.16 -12.16
C ILE A 20 -3.70 5.54 -10.77
N ASP A 21 -4.67 4.63 -10.61
CA ASP A 21 -5.03 4.11 -9.28
C ASP A 21 -5.63 2.70 -9.37
N HIS A 22 -5.56 1.96 -8.26
CA HIS A 22 -6.16 0.64 -8.11
C HIS A 22 -7.25 0.59 -7.00
N HIS A 23 -7.47 1.69 -6.30
CA HIS A 23 -8.48 1.80 -5.26
C HIS A 23 -9.88 2.05 -5.85
N ARG A 24 -10.92 1.95 -5.01
CA ARG A 24 -12.27 2.37 -5.39
C ARG A 24 -12.27 3.83 -5.86
N LEU A 25 -13.23 4.19 -6.70
CA LEU A 25 -13.40 5.58 -7.12
C LEU A 25 -13.74 6.45 -5.91
N GLY A 26 -12.94 7.48 -5.69
CA GLY A 26 -13.10 8.46 -4.63
C GLY A 26 -13.82 9.73 -5.09
N GLY A 27 -13.81 10.76 -4.25
CA GLY A 27 -14.52 12.02 -4.45
C GLY A 27 -13.69 13.13 -5.13
N LEU A 28 -12.64 12.83 -5.89
CA LEU A 28 -11.92 13.86 -6.63
C LEU A 28 -12.77 14.39 -7.78
N THR A 29 -12.89 15.71 -7.85
CA THR A 29 -13.55 16.43 -8.93
C THR A 29 -12.52 17.24 -9.71
N THR A 30 -12.68 17.30 -11.04
CA THR A 30 -11.78 18.03 -11.93
C THR A 30 -12.55 19.11 -12.68
N GLY A 31 -11.91 20.26 -12.93
CA GLY A 31 -12.50 21.34 -13.70
C GLY A 31 -12.46 21.12 -15.21
N ALA A 32 -11.74 20.09 -15.68
CA ALA A 32 -11.58 19.74 -17.09
C ALA A 32 -11.49 18.20 -17.22
N PRO A 33 -11.74 17.64 -18.42
CA PRO A 33 -11.49 16.23 -18.69
C PRO A 33 -10.02 15.88 -18.47
N ILE A 34 -9.75 14.76 -17.82
CA ILE A 34 -8.40 14.23 -17.56
C ILE A 34 -8.30 12.77 -17.97
N PHE A 35 -7.08 12.26 -18.09
CA PHE A 35 -6.84 10.84 -18.25
C PHE A 35 -7.04 10.12 -16.91
N ILE A 36 -7.84 9.04 -16.91
CA ILE A 36 -8.02 8.17 -15.73
C ILE A 36 -7.74 6.73 -16.16
N ARG A 37 -6.83 6.07 -15.45
CA ARG A 37 -6.58 4.64 -15.56
C ARG A 37 -6.78 3.99 -14.21
N GLN A 38 -7.83 3.18 -14.10
CA GLN A 38 -8.16 2.48 -12.87
C GLN A 38 -8.44 1.02 -13.18
N GLU A 39 -7.80 0.14 -12.42
CA GLU A 39 -7.90 -1.30 -12.60
C GLU A 39 -8.02 -2.00 -11.24
N PRO A 40 -8.81 -3.10 -11.15
CA PRO A 40 -8.95 -3.88 -9.92
C PRO A 40 -7.77 -4.85 -9.76
N VAL A 41 -6.60 -4.32 -9.49
CA VAL A 41 -5.33 -5.04 -9.26
C VAL A 41 -4.81 -4.77 -7.85
N GLY A 42 -3.81 -5.51 -7.41
CA GLY A 42 -3.25 -5.39 -6.06
C GLY A 42 -2.35 -4.18 -5.84
N SER A 43 -1.80 -3.58 -6.94
CA SER A 43 -0.90 -2.44 -6.83
C SER A 43 -1.01 -1.51 -8.03
N THR A 44 -0.95 -0.21 -7.78
CA THR A 44 -0.81 0.81 -8.85
C THR A 44 0.47 0.61 -9.66
N ALA A 45 1.54 0.07 -9.05
CA ALA A 45 2.78 -0.23 -9.76
C ALA A 45 2.58 -1.26 -10.88
N THR A 46 1.64 -2.19 -10.74
CA THR A 46 1.22 -3.12 -11.81
C THR A 46 0.69 -2.36 -13.01
N ILE A 47 -0.18 -1.38 -12.78
CA ILE A 47 -0.75 -0.55 -13.86
C ILE A 47 0.35 0.27 -14.54
N VAL A 48 1.22 0.93 -13.76
CA VAL A 48 2.31 1.77 -14.27
C VAL A 48 3.28 0.97 -15.13
N ALA A 49 3.72 -0.21 -14.66
CA ALA A 49 4.61 -1.08 -15.42
C ALA A 49 4.00 -1.47 -16.77
N ASN A 50 2.74 -1.90 -16.77
CA ASN A 50 2.05 -2.32 -17.98
C ASN A 50 1.78 -1.15 -18.94
N LEU A 51 1.42 0.04 -18.44
CA LEU A 51 1.30 1.25 -19.28
C LEU A 51 2.63 1.60 -19.95
N THR A 52 3.74 1.48 -19.22
CA THR A 52 5.08 1.75 -19.73
C THR A 52 5.43 0.79 -20.87
N TRP A 53 5.22 -0.51 -20.67
CA TRP A 53 5.48 -1.54 -21.68
C TRP A 53 4.57 -1.40 -22.91
N HIS A 54 3.28 -1.05 -22.73
CA HIS A 54 2.36 -0.82 -23.85
C HIS A 54 2.79 0.36 -24.73
N ARG A 55 3.48 1.33 -24.15
CA ARG A 55 4.05 2.48 -24.88
C ARG A 55 5.41 2.17 -25.52
N GLY A 56 5.90 0.94 -25.41
CA GLY A 56 7.20 0.53 -25.94
C GLY A 56 8.38 1.13 -25.18
N ILE A 57 8.16 1.63 -23.95
CA ILE A 57 9.21 2.21 -23.13
C ILE A 57 9.88 1.09 -22.33
N GLU A 58 11.19 0.99 -22.45
CA GLU A 58 11.99 0.06 -21.65
C GLU A 58 12.25 0.65 -20.27
N LEU A 59 11.94 -0.14 -19.23
CA LEU A 59 12.20 0.25 -17.84
C LEU A 59 13.67 0.00 -17.50
N PRO A 60 14.40 1.03 -17.02
CA PRO A 60 15.73 0.82 -16.44
C PRO A 60 15.65 -0.18 -15.27
N PRO A 61 16.70 -1.02 -15.05
CA PRO A 61 16.71 -2.03 -13.99
C PRO A 61 16.35 -1.49 -12.60
N ALA A 62 16.84 -0.30 -12.25
CA ALA A 62 16.53 0.34 -10.97
C ALA A 62 15.04 0.67 -10.82
N LEU A 63 14.40 1.19 -11.88
CA LEU A 63 12.95 1.48 -11.85
C LEU A 63 12.11 0.20 -11.84
N ALA A 64 12.54 -0.83 -12.57
CA ALA A 64 11.90 -2.14 -12.51
C ALA A 64 11.95 -2.73 -11.10
N GLY A 65 13.09 -2.60 -10.41
CA GLY A 65 13.26 -3.03 -9.02
C GLY A 65 12.36 -2.27 -8.04
N ILE A 66 12.21 -0.95 -8.21
CA ILE A 66 11.31 -0.13 -7.38
C ILE A 66 9.85 -0.53 -7.60
N LEU A 67 9.41 -0.71 -8.84
CA LEU A 67 8.05 -1.16 -9.16
C LEU A 67 7.77 -2.57 -8.63
N PHE A 68 8.74 -3.47 -8.72
CA PHE A 68 8.65 -4.79 -8.11
C PHE A 68 8.46 -4.68 -6.59
N ALA A 69 9.28 -3.89 -5.91
CA ALA A 69 9.18 -3.68 -4.46
C ALA A 69 7.82 -3.07 -4.05
N ALA A 70 7.26 -2.16 -4.87
CA ALA A 70 5.94 -1.58 -4.63
C ALA A 70 4.82 -2.64 -4.73
N ILE A 71 4.85 -3.51 -5.77
CA ILE A 71 3.90 -4.63 -5.88
C ILE A 71 4.02 -5.57 -4.69
N VAL A 72 5.24 -5.91 -4.27
CA VAL A 72 5.50 -6.75 -3.09
C VAL A 72 4.88 -6.15 -1.83
N SER A 73 5.08 -4.85 -1.61
CA SER A 73 4.56 -4.11 -0.46
C SER A 73 3.05 -4.11 -0.43
N ASP A 74 2.40 -3.68 -1.51
CA ASP A 74 0.94 -3.53 -1.60
C ASP A 74 0.20 -4.88 -1.52
N THR A 75 0.81 -5.94 -2.08
CA THR A 75 0.21 -7.28 -2.14
C THR A 75 0.67 -8.21 -1.02
N LEU A 76 1.56 -7.77 -0.13
CA LEU A 76 2.22 -8.63 0.88
C LEU A 76 2.83 -9.88 0.23
N TYR A 77 3.54 -9.69 -0.87
CA TYR A 77 4.05 -10.76 -1.72
C TYR A 77 2.94 -11.75 -2.09
N PHE A 78 1.86 -11.22 -2.67
CA PHE A 78 0.67 -11.93 -3.19
C PHE A 78 -0.19 -12.63 -2.12
N ARG A 79 0.00 -12.33 -0.83
CA ARG A 79 -0.83 -12.87 0.28
C ARG A 79 -2.06 -12.01 0.57
N SER A 80 -2.09 -10.78 0.07
CA SER A 80 -3.26 -9.91 0.20
C SER A 80 -4.44 -10.47 -0.61
N PRO A 81 -5.68 -10.38 -0.11
CA PRO A 81 -6.87 -10.77 -0.86
C PRO A 81 -7.11 -9.91 -2.12
N THR A 82 -6.45 -8.76 -2.21
CA THR A 82 -6.50 -7.88 -3.39
C THR A 82 -5.51 -8.25 -4.48
N ALA A 83 -4.53 -9.13 -4.18
CA ALA A 83 -3.53 -9.57 -5.15
C ALA A 83 -4.17 -10.40 -6.28
N THR A 84 -3.76 -10.12 -7.51
CA THR A 84 -4.26 -10.79 -8.71
C THR A 84 -3.14 -11.58 -9.41
N LEU A 85 -3.50 -12.48 -10.31
CA LEU A 85 -2.53 -13.16 -11.19
C LEU A 85 -1.78 -12.15 -12.07
N PHE A 86 -2.43 -11.04 -12.43
CA PHE A 86 -1.80 -10.00 -13.22
C PHE A 86 -0.69 -9.27 -12.45
N ASP A 87 -0.84 -9.09 -11.13
CA ASP A 87 0.24 -8.59 -10.28
C ASP A 87 1.43 -9.55 -10.24
N GLN A 88 1.16 -10.86 -10.15
CA GLN A 88 2.20 -11.89 -10.11
C GLN A 88 3.00 -11.92 -11.42
N ASP A 89 2.32 -11.92 -12.57
CA ASP A 89 2.97 -11.93 -13.89
C ASP A 89 3.79 -10.65 -14.12
N THR A 90 3.23 -9.50 -13.72
CA THR A 90 3.91 -8.21 -13.81
C THR A 90 5.15 -8.18 -12.93
N ALA A 91 5.04 -8.63 -11.69
CA ALA A 91 6.15 -8.68 -10.74
C ALA A 91 7.27 -9.61 -11.22
N LYS A 92 6.93 -10.78 -11.77
CA LYS A 92 7.92 -11.70 -12.36
C LYS A 92 8.73 -11.01 -13.46
N ARG A 93 8.05 -10.36 -14.39
CA ARG A 93 8.71 -9.63 -15.48
C ARG A 93 9.59 -8.48 -14.98
N LEU A 94 9.12 -7.75 -13.97
CA LEU A 94 9.89 -6.67 -13.33
C LEU A 94 11.14 -7.21 -12.63
N ALA A 95 11.05 -8.33 -11.91
CA ALA A 95 12.19 -8.96 -11.26
C ALA A 95 13.26 -9.38 -12.27
N GLU A 96 12.85 -9.96 -13.41
CA GLU A 96 13.74 -10.32 -14.53
C GLU A 96 14.44 -9.07 -15.09
N GLN A 97 13.71 -7.98 -15.36
CA GLN A 97 14.27 -6.73 -15.88
C GLN A 97 15.21 -6.04 -14.87
N ALA A 98 14.90 -6.15 -13.58
CA ALA A 98 15.73 -5.62 -12.51
C ALA A 98 16.99 -6.45 -12.24
N GLY A 99 17.08 -7.66 -12.80
CA GLY A 99 18.19 -8.60 -12.54
C GLY A 99 18.15 -9.21 -11.14
N ILE A 100 16.97 -9.25 -10.50
CA ILE A 100 16.77 -9.86 -9.18
C ILE A 100 16.82 -11.37 -9.34
N LYS A 101 17.86 -12.01 -8.77
CA LYS A 101 18.11 -13.44 -8.91
C LYS A 101 17.19 -14.29 -8.03
N ASP A 102 16.88 -13.82 -6.84
CA ASP A 102 16.00 -14.45 -5.87
C ASP A 102 14.90 -13.46 -5.47
N ALA A 103 13.79 -13.55 -6.18
CA ALA A 103 12.66 -12.64 -6.00
C ALA A 103 11.99 -12.80 -4.62
N GLU A 104 11.97 -14.04 -4.08
CA GLU A 104 11.38 -14.30 -2.77
C GLU A 104 12.24 -13.73 -1.65
N ALA A 105 13.54 -13.97 -1.67
CA ALA A 105 14.46 -13.41 -0.68
C ALA A 105 14.42 -11.89 -0.69
N PHE A 106 14.43 -11.27 -1.87
CA PHE A 106 14.32 -9.82 -2.03
C PHE A 106 12.97 -9.30 -1.49
N ALA A 107 11.87 -9.97 -1.82
CA ALA A 107 10.55 -9.60 -1.34
C ALA A 107 10.45 -9.66 0.20
N MET A 108 10.99 -10.71 0.82
CA MET A 108 11.05 -10.82 2.27
C MET A 108 11.86 -9.68 2.91
N GLU A 109 12.92 -9.25 2.26
CA GLU A 109 13.73 -8.12 2.72
C GLU A 109 12.97 -6.80 2.61
N VAL A 110 12.28 -6.54 1.49
CA VAL A 110 11.39 -5.38 1.32
C VAL A 110 10.33 -5.33 2.41
N LEU A 111 9.62 -6.43 2.65
CA LEU A 111 8.57 -6.50 3.67
C LEU A 111 9.11 -6.31 5.08
N ARG A 112 10.29 -6.85 5.39
CA ARG A 112 10.94 -6.69 6.70
C ARG A 112 11.33 -5.24 6.97
N HIS A 113 11.87 -4.54 5.98
CA HIS A 113 12.27 -3.14 6.12
C HIS A 113 11.06 -2.18 6.03
N GLY A 114 10.01 -2.56 5.30
CA GLY A 114 8.75 -1.81 5.23
C GLY A 114 7.94 -1.86 6.53
N SER A 115 8.12 -2.89 7.35
CA SER A 115 7.52 -2.95 8.68
C SER A 115 8.38 -2.19 9.69
N ALA A 116 8.21 -0.87 9.78
CA ALA A 116 8.93 0.00 10.73
C ALA A 116 8.51 -0.23 12.21
N ILE A 117 7.77 -1.29 12.50
CA ILE A 117 7.17 -1.59 13.82
C ILE A 117 8.21 -1.64 14.93
N GLY A 118 9.42 -2.13 14.64
CA GLY A 118 10.49 -2.23 15.65
C GLY A 118 11.10 -0.90 16.09
N THR A 119 10.81 0.20 15.40
CA THR A 119 11.39 1.53 15.67
C THR A 119 10.35 2.61 15.96
N MET A 120 9.06 2.32 15.73
CA MET A 120 7.97 3.28 15.96
C MET A 120 7.44 3.18 17.40
N PRO A 121 7.10 4.32 18.03
CA PRO A 121 6.36 4.33 19.30
C PRO A 121 5.03 3.55 19.13
N VAL A 122 4.63 2.81 20.16
CA VAL A 122 3.40 1.98 20.14
C VAL A 122 2.15 2.79 19.75
N GLN A 123 2.09 4.06 20.18
CA GLN A 123 0.98 4.95 19.86
C GLN A 123 0.88 5.28 18.35
N ASP A 124 2.02 5.36 17.68
CA ASP A 124 2.09 5.65 16.25
C ASP A 124 1.81 4.38 15.43
N ILE A 125 2.23 3.21 15.93
CA ILE A 125 1.91 1.91 15.33
C ILE A 125 0.39 1.71 15.28
N VAL A 126 -0.30 1.97 16.39
CA VAL A 126 -1.77 1.80 16.49
C VAL A 126 -2.51 2.80 15.60
N ARG A 127 -1.94 3.98 15.36
CA ARG A 127 -2.55 5.04 14.55
C ARG A 127 -2.24 4.96 13.06
N ASN A 128 -1.32 4.13 12.66
CA ASN A 128 -0.78 4.12 11.29
C ASN A 128 -1.81 3.71 10.21
N ASP A 129 -2.77 2.85 10.55
CA ASP A 129 -3.87 2.47 9.64
C ASP A 129 -5.17 2.34 10.43
N ILE A 130 -5.66 3.49 10.91
CA ILE A 130 -6.93 3.57 11.64
C ILE A 130 -8.06 3.83 10.66
N LYS A 131 -9.12 3.03 10.76
CA LYS A 131 -10.40 3.27 10.07
C LYS A 131 -11.50 3.37 11.11
N GLU A 132 -12.32 4.40 10.99
CA GLU A 132 -13.48 4.62 11.84
C GLU A 132 -14.74 4.19 11.11
N PHE A 133 -15.62 3.50 11.83
CA PHE A 133 -16.90 3.02 11.34
C PHE A 133 -17.99 3.41 12.33
N ASP A 134 -19.06 4.03 11.83
CA ASP A 134 -20.25 4.35 12.62
C ASP A 134 -21.28 3.24 12.49
N PHE A 135 -21.67 2.63 13.63
CA PHE A 135 -22.70 1.61 13.71
C PHE A 135 -23.82 2.09 14.66
N GLY A 136 -24.80 2.79 14.13
CA GLY A 136 -25.88 3.39 14.91
C GLY A 136 -25.33 4.44 15.87
N GLU A 137 -25.45 4.23 17.20
CA GLU A 137 -24.94 5.13 18.22
C GLU A 137 -23.48 4.84 18.63
N HIS A 138 -22.88 3.80 18.06
CA HIS A 138 -21.51 3.38 18.41
C HIS A 138 -20.53 3.71 17.29
N ARG A 139 -19.39 4.28 17.67
CA ARG A 139 -18.24 4.48 16.79
C ARG A 139 -17.21 3.41 17.11
N ILE A 140 -16.82 2.62 16.09
CA ILE A 140 -15.81 1.56 16.19
C ILE A 140 -14.59 2.00 15.41
N THR A 141 -13.44 1.94 16.07
CA THR A 141 -12.14 2.22 15.45
C THR A 141 -11.41 0.90 15.23
N VAL A 142 -11.02 0.62 14.00
CA VAL A 142 -10.25 -0.57 13.65
C VAL A 142 -8.87 -0.13 13.18
N SER A 143 -7.83 -0.68 13.81
CA SER A 143 -6.44 -0.51 13.37
C SER A 143 -5.93 -1.84 12.84
N GLN A 144 -5.23 -1.81 11.70
CA GLN A 144 -4.59 -2.97 11.11
C GLN A 144 -3.08 -2.81 11.15
N ILE A 145 -2.39 -3.82 11.67
CA ILE A 145 -0.94 -3.85 11.72
C ILE A 145 -0.46 -5.10 10.97
N ASN A 146 0.33 -4.88 9.92
CA ASN A 146 0.97 -5.98 9.19
C ASN A 146 2.33 -6.26 9.79
N ILE A 147 2.51 -7.48 10.29
CA ILE A 147 3.76 -7.93 10.92
C ILE A 147 4.29 -9.17 10.20
N MET A 148 5.62 -9.22 10.05
CA MET A 148 6.30 -10.37 9.45
C MET A 148 6.83 -11.34 10.52
N ASP A 149 7.05 -10.86 11.74
CA ASP A 149 7.53 -11.65 12.87
C ASP A 149 6.57 -11.54 14.05
N ARG A 150 6.05 -12.69 14.50
CA ARG A 150 5.13 -12.77 15.63
C ARG A 150 5.73 -12.23 16.94
N GLN A 151 7.03 -12.33 17.13
CA GLN A 151 7.67 -11.81 18.34
C GLN A 151 7.66 -10.30 18.39
N GLN A 152 7.81 -9.62 17.24
CA GLN A 152 7.71 -8.16 17.15
C GLN A 152 6.31 -7.61 17.44
N ALA A 153 5.27 -8.46 17.36
CA ALA A 153 3.90 -8.07 17.62
C ALA A 153 3.52 -8.20 19.10
N LEU A 154 4.11 -9.12 19.83
CA LEU A 154 3.67 -9.45 21.19
C LEU A 154 3.94 -8.32 22.19
N GLU A 155 5.02 -7.57 22.02
CA GLU A 155 5.32 -6.42 22.90
C GLU A 155 4.32 -5.26 22.73
N PRO A 156 4.05 -4.75 21.51
CA PRO A 156 3.04 -3.71 21.31
C PRO A 156 1.62 -4.11 21.71
N VAL A 157 1.21 -5.36 21.40
CA VAL A 157 -0.13 -5.87 21.71
C VAL A 157 -0.37 -5.99 23.20
N SER A 158 0.61 -6.45 23.98
CA SER A 158 0.50 -6.52 25.44
C SER A 158 0.31 -5.14 26.07
N TYR A 159 0.95 -4.11 25.49
CA TYR A 159 0.84 -2.73 25.98
C TYR A 159 -0.52 -2.09 25.65
N THR A 160 -1.11 -2.40 24.50
CA THR A 160 -2.44 -1.89 24.11
C THR A 160 -3.56 -2.51 24.95
N HIS A 161 -3.47 -3.78 25.33
CA HIS A 161 -4.43 -4.43 26.20
C HIS A 161 -4.45 -3.84 27.62
N LEU A 162 -3.29 -3.48 28.16
CA LEU A 162 -3.20 -2.86 29.50
C LEU A 162 -3.86 -1.47 29.55
N ARG A 163 -3.77 -0.68 28.47
CA ARG A 163 -4.40 0.66 28.42
C ARG A 163 -5.90 0.64 28.16
N ALA A 164 -6.46 -0.34 27.48
CA ALA A 164 -7.90 -0.47 27.28
C ALA A 164 -8.67 -0.66 28.60
N HIS A 165 -8.03 -1.21 29.61
CA HIS A 165 -8.61 -1.37 30.96
C HIS A 165 -8.54 -0.11 31.84
N GLU A 166 -7.64 0.84 31.54
CA GLU A 166 -7.48 2.07 32.31
C GLU A 166 -8.46 3.20 31.92
N THR A 167 -9.09 3.13 30.76
CA THR A 167 -10.04 4.15 30.27
C THR A 167 -11.50 3.84 30.60
N SER A 168 -11.79 2.81 31.36
CA SER A 168 -13.14 2.38 31.78
C SER A 168 -13.48 2.77 33.23
N GLN A 169 -12.91 3.88 33.75
CA GLN A 169 -13.32 4.46 35.03
C GLN A 169 -13.90 5.85 34.81
#